data_5da177922432aef44990c658af1eee5c
#
_entry.id   5da177922432aef44990c658af1eee5c
#
_cell.length_a   1.000
_cell.length_b   1.000
_cell.length_c   1.000
_cell.angle_alpha   90.00
_cell.angle_beta   90.00
_cell.angle_gamma   90.00
#
_symmetry.space_group_name_H-M   'P 1'
#
loop_
_entity.id
_entity.type
_entity.pdbx_description
1 polymer ?
#
loop_
_entity_poly.entity_id
_entity_poly.type
_entity_poly.pdbx_seq_one_letter_code
_entity_poly.pdbx_strand_id
1 'polypeptide(L)'
;MNKDYIFVSGLPRSGSTLFKSILNQNPDIHCGAISPVLEIMYYTEQYFEKSEQALAYPKPEQHHKIISSVIDNYYDDVNKPIICDKCRAWPNNVDRIQKYITKTPKILCPVRDVIEILASFIQMIHRNSNQVSFVDKALRDAGYALTDDNRCDYLMSPEGIVDQSLYAFGEGFNKNCEKYMHLIEYNDLVSHPEKTMRKVYQFLEFPYYSHDFENLNHKYRERDDDVYGLSDMHEVRKKLNKVSKRPEEVLSDYVLNKYSNMEFWRKAKAPINLFI
;
A
#
# COMPACT_ATOMS: atom_id res chain seq x y z
N MET A 1 6.36 11.10 -23.71
CA MET A 1 7.50 11.20 -22.75
C MET A 1 7.71 9.81 -22.19
N ASN A 2 8.96 9.33 -22.12
CA ASN A 2 9.21 8.04 -21.47
C ASN A 2 9.07 8.23 -19.96
N LYS A 3 8.22 7.44 -19.29
CA LYS A 3 7.93 7.56 -17.86
C LYS A 3 8.68 6.48 -17.09
N ASP A 4 9.27 6.83 -15.96
CA ASP A 4 9.81 5.87 -15.00
C ASP A 4 8.73 5.49 -13.99
N TYR A 5 8.62 4.19 -13.71
CA TYR A 5 7.63 3.65 -12.78
C TYR A 5 8.28 3.17 -11.50
N ILE A 6 7.82 3.73 -10.38
CA ILE A 6 8.07 3.24 -9.03
C ILE A 6 6.75 2.80 -8.40
N PHE A 7 6.80 1.97 -7.38
CA PHE A 7 5.59 1.38 -6.80
C PHE A 7 5.52 1.70 -5.31
N VAL A 8 4.31 2.00 -4.83
CA VAL A 8 4.04 2.08 -3.39
C VAL A 8 3.11 0.95 -3.00
N SER A 9 3.52 0.21 -2.00
CA SER A 9 2.76 -0.88 -1.42
C SER A 9 2.67 -0.72 0.10
N GLY A 10 2.78 -1.81 0.84
CA GLY A 10 2.84 -1.84 2.29
C GLY A 10 1.50 -2.06 2.97
N LEU A 11 1.51 -1.93 4.28
CA LEU A 11 0.36 -2.27 5.10
C LEU A 11 -0.68 -1.14 5.16
N PRO A 12 -1.96 -1.45 5.35
CA PRO A 12 -2.97 -0.43 5.57
C PRO A 12 -2.66 0.33 6.87
N ARG A 13 -3.04 1.59 6.95
CA ARG A 13 -2.80 2.45 8.13
C ARG A 13 -1.34 2.62 8.55
N SER A 14 -0.39 2.26 7.70
CA SER A 14 1.05 2.45 7.88
C SER A 14 1.57 3.82 7.43
N GLY A 15 0.68 4.77 7.14
CA GLY A 15 1.06 6.11 6.70
C GLY A 15 1.36 6.23 5.20
N SER A 16 0.92 5.30 4.36
CA SER A 16 1.16 5.35 2.91
C SER A 16 0.62 6.63 2.25
N THR A 17 -0.50 7.17 2.72
CA THR A 17 -1.05 8.43 2.21
C THR A 17 -0.19 9.64 2.61
N LEU A 18 0.28 9.67 3.85
CA LEU A 18 1.25 10.64 4.34
C LEU A 18 2.55 10.59 3.53
N PHE A 19 3.10 9.41 3.35
CA PHE A 19 4.31 9.18 2.57
C PHE A 19 4.17 9.67 1.12
N LYS A 20 3.06 9.35 0.46
CA LYS A 20 2.76 9.86 -0.88
C LYS A 20 2.64 11.38 -0.95
N SER A 21 2.03 12.01 0.06
CA SER A 21 1.94 13.48 0.08
C SER A 21 3.30 14.15 0.23
N ILE A 22 4.24 13.52 0.94
CA ILE A 22 5.64 13.98 1.00
C ILE A 22 6.29 13.84 -0.38
N LEU A 23 6.22 12.65 -1.00
CA LEU A 23 6.80 12.43 -2.34
C LEU A 23 6.24 13.37 -3.40
N ASN A 24 4.94 13.69 -3.34
CA ASN A 24 4.28 14.60 -4.29
C ASN A 24 4.75 16.06 -4.22
N GLN A 25 5.53 16.44 -3.21
CA GLN A 25 6.17 17.77 -3.18
C GLN A 25 7.28 17.85 -4.25
N ASN A 26 7.89 16.73 -4.62
CA ASN A 26 8.83 16.72 -5.72
C ASN A 26 8.08 16.93 -7.05
N PRO A 27 8.45 17.98 -7.82
CA PRO A 27 7.75 18.33 -9.07
C PRO A 27 7.80 17.22 -10.12
N ASP A 28 8.82 16.37 -10.07
CA ASP A 28 9.04 15.32 -11.06
C ASP A 28 8.27 14.03 -10.72
N ILE A 29 7.74 13.89 -9.50
CA ILE A 29 7.07 12.68 -9.03
C ILE A 29 5.56 12.89 -8.97
N HIS A 30 4.81 11.95 -9.55
CA HIS A 30 3.36 11.81 -9.37
C HIS A 30 3.05 10.59 -8.51
N CYS A 31 2.44 10.79 -7.35
CA CYS A 31 1.87 9.72 -6.53
C CYS A 31 0.35 9.93 -6.42
N GLY A 32 -0.42 9.12 -7.13
CA GLY A 32 -1.89 9.15 -7.12
C GLY A 32 -2.54 8.44 -5.93
N ALA A 33 -3.85 8.25 -6.03
CA ALA A 33 -4.63 7.35 -5.18
C ALA A 33 -4.24 5.88 -5.42
N ILE A 34 -4.97 4.94 -4.84
CA ILE A 34 -4.85 3.52 -5.21
C ILE A 34 -5.27 3.35 -6.68
N SER A 35 -4.52 2.57 -7.45
CA SER A 35 -4.81 2.32 -8.85
C SER A 35 -5.35 0.90 -9.08
N PRO A 36 -6.16 0.67 -10.11
CA PRO A 36 -6.58 -0.66 -10.55
C PRO A 36 -5.59 -1.29 -11.56
N VAL A 37 -4.45 -0.67 -11.82
CA VAL A 37 -3.50 -1.07 -12.88
C VAL A 37 -3.13 -2.55 -12.76
N LEU A 38 -2.71 -2.98 -11.56
CA LEU A 38 -2.32 -4.38 -11.34
C LEU A 38 -3.46 -5.35 -11.62
N GLU A 39 -4.68 -5.03 -11.19
CA GLU A 39 -5.86 -5.88 -11.41
C GLU A 39 -6.21 -5.98 -12.89
N ILE A 40 -6.19 -4.86 -13.61
CA ILE A 40 -6.42 -4.84 -15.07
C ILE A 40 -5.38 -5.69 -15.79
N MET A 41 -4.09 -5.53 -15.45
CA MET A 41 -3.02 -6.36 -16.01
C MET A 41 -3.24 -7.85 -15.72
N TYR A 42 -3.58 -8.20 -14.48
CA TYR A 42 -3.83 -9.57 -14.05
C TYR A 42 -5.00 -10.20 -14.81
N TYR A 43 -6.17 -9.54 -14.85
CA TYR A 43 -7.33 -10.09 -15.55
C TYR A 43 -7.14 -10.14 -17.06
N THR A 44 -6.41 -9.20 -17.64
CA THR A 44 -6.06 -9.23 -19.06
C THR A 44 -5.14 -10.42 -19.38
N GLU A 45 -4.13 -10.68 -18.54
CA GLU A 45 -3.26 -11.85 -18.66
C GLU A 45 -4.07 -13.15 -18.54
N GLN A 46 -4.92 -13.26 -17.52
CA GLN A 46 -5.81 -14.42 -17.33
C GLN A 46 -6.77 -14.64 -18.49
N TYR A 47 -7.27 -13.56 -19.09
CA TYR A 47 -8.12 -13.67 -20.28
C TYR A 47 -7.35 -14.27 -21.45
N PHE A 48 -6.15 -13.81 -21.73
CA PHE A 48 -5.35 -14.36 -22.84
C PHE A 48 -4.91 -15.81 -22.61
N GLU A 49 -4.72 -16.21 -21.35
CA GLU A 49 -4.34 -17.59 -20.98
C GLU A 49 -5.53 -18.59 -21.05
N LYS A 50 -6.77 -18.12 -20.93
CA LYS A 50 -7.96 -19.00 -20.78
C LYS A 50 -9.00 -18.84 -21.89
N SER A 51 -9.00 -17.76 -22.62
CA SER A 51 -10.00 -17.49 -23.67
C SER A 51 -9.79 -18.38 -24.87
N GLU A 52 -10.85 -19.05 -25.31
CA GLU A 52 -10.82 -19.95 -26.48
C GLU A 52 -10.31 -19.21 -27.73
N GLN A 53 -10.69 -17.94 -27.93
CA GLN A 53 -10.28 -17.14 -29.07
C GLN A 53 -8.77 -16.85 -29.04
N ALA A 54 -8.22 -16.54 -27.85
CA ALA A 54 -6.79 -16.27 -27.70
C ALA A 54 -5.96 -17.55 -27.82
N LEU A 55 -6.49 -18.69 -27.35
CA LEU A 55 -5.86 -20.01 -27.49
C LEU A 55 -5.93 -20.54 -28.91
N ALA A 56 -7.06 -20.32 -29.62
CA ALA A 56 -7.23 -20.73 -31.00
C ALA A 56 -6.37 -19.94 -32.00
N TYR A 57 -6.10 -18.67 -31.72
CA TYR A 57 -5.23 -17.82 -32.54
C TYR A 57 -4.26 -16.99 -31.67
N PRO A 58 -3.20 -17.61 -31.14
CA PRO A 58 -2.29 -16.99 -30.20
C PRO A 58 -1.44 -15.92 -30.88
N LYS A 59 -1.37 -14.76 -30.22
CA LYS A 59 -0.52 -13.61 -30.61
C LYS A 59 0.30 -13.13 -29.41
N PRO A 60 1.27 -13.87 -28.93
CA PRO A 60 1.96 -13.62 -27.67
C PRO A 60 2.64 -12.23 -27.60
N GLU A 61 3.17 -11.75 -28.72
CA GLU A 61 3.76 -10.40 -28.76
C GLU A 61 2.71 -9.30 -28.57
N GLN A 62 1.53 -9.45 -29.20
CA GLN A 62 0.42 -8.49 -29.06
C GLN A 62 -0.19 -8.57 -27.65
N HIS A 63 -0.36 -9.77 -27.10
CA HIS A 63 -0.80 -9.95 -25.71
C HIS A 63 0.15 -9.23 -24.75
N HIS A 64 1.46 -9.41 -24.92
CA HIS A 64 2.46 -8.72 -24.12
C HIS A 64 2.36 -7.20 -24.27
N LYS A 65 2.26 -6.66 -25.48
CA LYS A 65 2.12 -5.23 -25.74
C LYS A 65 0.86 -4.65 -25.08
N ILE A 66 -0.28 -5.36 -25.17
CA ILE A 66 -1.53 -4.92 -24.55
C ILE A 66 -1.37 -4.82 -23.03
N ILE A 67 -0.83 -5.86 -22.39
CA ILE A 67 -0.65 -5.86 -20.93
C ILE A 67 0.36 -4.78 -20.50
N SER A 68 1.48 -4.65 -21.22
CA SER A 68 2.50 -3.63 -20.92
C SER A 68 1.96 -2.21 -21.06
N SER A 69 1.06 -1.97 -22.01
CA SER A 69 0.49 -0.63 -22.25
C SER A 69 -0.54 -0.20 -21.19
N VAL A 70 -1.00 -1.10 -20.31
CA VAL A 70 -2.04 -0.76 -19.32
C VAL A 70 -1.58 0.39 -18.43
N ILE A 71 -0.37 0.33 -17.88
CA ILE A 71 0.13 1.37 -16.98
C ILE A 71 0.38 2.68 -17.71
N ASP A 72 0.93 2.64 -18.93
CA ASP A 72 1.17 3.83 -19.73
C ASP A 72 -0.13 4.55 -20.09
N ASN A 73 -1.16 3.79 -20.52
CA ASN A 73 -2.48 4.34 -20.83
C ASN A 73 -3.21 4.83 -19.59
N TYR A 74 -3.07 4.16 -18.44
CA TYR A 74 -3.71 4.59 -17.20
C TYR A 74 -3.21 5.95 -16.72
N TYR A 75 -1.93 6.24 -16.94
CA TYR A 75 -1.28 7.50 -16.56
C TYR A 75 -1.00 8.43 -17.75
N ASP A 76 -1.71 8.28 -18.87
CA ASP A 76 -1.49 9.08 -20.08
C ASP A 76 -1.71 10.58 -19.85
N ASP A 77 -2.67 10.92 -19.00
CA ASP A 77 -3.00 12.30 -18.60
C ASP A 77 -1.98 12.94 -17.64
N VAL A 78 -1.02 12.16 -17.11
CA VAL A 78 -0.02 12.65 -16.16
C VAL A 78 1.24 13.10 -16.88
N ASN A 79 1.50 14.41 -16.88
CA ASN A 79 2.70 14.98 -17.50
C ASN A 79 3.86 15.14 -16.50
N LYS A 80 4.32 14.00 -15.93
CA LYS A 80 5.49 13.94 -15.03
C LYS A 80 6.38 12.76 -15.41
N PRO A 81 7.72 12.90 -15.26
CA PRO A 81 8.65 11.85 -15.68
C PRO A 81 8.61 10.61 -14.79
N ILE A 82 8.24 10.74 -13.52
CA ILE A 82 8.22 9.63 -12.56
C ILE A 82 6.80 9.41 -12.05
N ILE A 83 6.30 8.21 -12.27
CA ILE A 83 4.98 7.76 -11.80
C ILE A 83 5.15 6.77 -10.65
N CYS A 84 4.50 7.08 -9.55
CA CYS A 84 4.42 6.23 -8.38
C CYS A 84 3.04 5.57 -8.32
N ASP A 85 2.93 4.33 -8.77
CA ASP A 85 1.69 3.56 -8.73
C ASP A 85 1.49 2.93 -7.34
N LYS A 86 0.27 3.02 -6.80
CA LYS A 86 -0.06 2.45 -5.49
C LYS A 86 -0.98 1.25 -5.62
N CYS A 87 -0.48 0.08 -5.25
CA CYS A 87 -1.27 -1.13 -5.01
C CYS A 87 -0.61 -1.99 -3.94
N ARG A 88 -1.39 -2.53 -2.99
CA ARG A 88 -0.84 -3.36 -1.88
C ARG A 88 -0.24 -4.67 -2.37
N ALA A 89 -0.69 -5.19 -3.50
CA ALA A 89 -0.27 -6.48 -4.02
C ALA A 89 1.00 -6.43 -4.89
N TRP A 90 1.65 -5.28 -5.07
CA TRP A 90 2.89 -5.20 -5.85
C TRP A 90 4.01 -6.13 -5.36
N PRO A 91 4.25 -6.34 -4.05
CA PRO A 91 5.29 -7.26 -3.56
C PRO A 91 5.11 -8.69 -4.04
N ASN A 92 3.87 -9.16 -4.13
CA ASN A 92 3.56 -10.51 -4.63
C ASN A 92 3.61 -10.63 -6.16
N ASN A 93 3.71 -9.50 -6.88
CA ASN A 93 3.66 -9.42 -8.34
C ASN A 93 4.94 -8.83 -8.96
N VAL A 94 6.08 -9.00 -8.32
CA VAL A 94 7.38 -8.53 -8.83
C VAL A 94 7.70 -9.14 -10.20
N ASP A 95 7.39 -10.40 -10.39
CA ASP A 95 7.52 -11.11 -11.67
C ASP A 95 6.71 -10.44 -12.80
N ARG A 96 5.49 -9.98 -12.50
CA ARG A 96 4.65 -9.25 -13.44
C ARG A 96 5.23 -7.87 -13.75
N ILE A 97 5.74 -7.16 -12.74
CA ILE A 97 6.44 -5.90 -12.97
C ILE A 97 7.64 -6.13 -13.91
N GLN A 98 8.44 -7.16 -13.64
CA GLN A 98 9.63 -7.48 -14.43
C GLN A 98 9.31 -7.94 -15.86
N LYS A 99 8.17 -8.59 -16.02
CA LYS A 99 7.71 -9.08 -17.33
C LYS A 99 7.18 -7.93 -18.21
N TYR A 100 6.42 -6.99 -17.64
CA TYR A 100 5.62 -6.06 -18.42
C TYR A 100 6.00 -4.58 -18.26
N ILE A 101 6.69 -4.17 -17.19
CA ILE A 101 6.91 -2.76 -16.89
C ILE A 101 8.40 -2.42 -16.85
N THR A 102 9.15 -2.97 -15.90
CA THR A 102 10.58 -2.69 -15.72
C THR A 102 11.34 -3.89 -15.17
N LYS A 103 12.58 -4.08 -15.63
CA LYS A 103 13.43 -5.20 -15.16
C LYS A 103 13.94 -5.02 -13.72
N THR A 104 14.00 -3.78 -13.24
CA THR A 104 14.51 -3.41 -11.91
C THR A 104 13.44 -2.69 -11.09
N PRO A 105 12.42 -3.41 -10.57
CA PRO A 105 11.37 -2.80 -9.76
C PRO A 105 11.92 -2.04 -8.55
N LYS A 106 11.30 -0.91 -8.22
CA LYS A 106 11.55 -0.13 -7.00
C LYS A 106 10.22 -0.03 -6.26
N ILE A 107 10.06 -0.78 -5.16
CA ILE A 107 8.82 -0.86 -4.39
C ILE A 107 9.05 -0.25 -3.01
N LEU A 108 8.33 0.81 -2.70
CA LEU A 108 8.36 1.50 -1.42
C LEU A 108 7.24 0.94 -0.54
N CYS A 109 7.60 0.40 0.62
CA CYS A 109 6.70 -0.35 1.49
C CYS A 109 6.57 0.31 2.87
N PRO A 110 5.66 1.27 3.08
CA PRO A 110 5.31 1.73 4.41
C PRO A 110 4.80 0.57 5.28
N VAL A 111 5.42 0.38 6.45
CA VAL A 111 5.09 -0.67 7.40
C VAL A 111 4.86 -0.09 8.80
N ARG A 112 4.13 -0.81 9.63
CA ARG A 112 3.77 -0.41 10.98
C ARG A 112 3.39 -1.63 11.80
N ASP A 113 3.54 -1.58 13.13
CA ASP A 113 3.12 -2.65 14.04
C ASP A 113 1.67 -3.03 13.81
N VAL A 114 1.38 -4.33 13.71
CA VAL A 114 0.05 -4.84 13.41
C VAL A 114 -0.96 -4.37 14.47
N ILE A 115 -0.60 -4.41 15.75
CA ILE A 115 -1.47 -3.90 16.83
C ILE A 115 -1.74 -2.38 16.69
N GLU A 116 -0.77 -1.58 16.23
CA GLU A 116 -0.99 -0.15 15.97
C GLU A 116 -1.90 0.08 14.74
N ILE A 117 -1.83 -0.79 13.75
CA ILE A 117 -2.74 -0.79 12.58
C ILE A 117 -4.17 -1.08 13.05
N LEU A 118 -4.38 -2.15 13.82
CA LEU A 118 -5.68 -2.53 14.36
C LEU A 118 -6.27 -1.42 15.23
N ALA A 119 -5.48 -0.87 16.18
CA ALA A 119 -5.91 0.25 17.00
C ALA A 119 -6.31 1.48 16.15
N SER A 120 -5.58 1.76 15.06
CA SER A 120 -5.94 2.84 14.13
C SER A 120 -7.27 2.60 13.42
N PHE A 121 -7.59 1.36 13.03
CA PHE A 121 -8.88 1.02 12.44
C PHE A 121 -10.01 1.17 13.44
N ILE A 122 -9.87 0.63 14.64
CA ILE A 122 -10.90 0.73 15.70
C ILE A 122 -11.19 2.19 16.03
N GLN A 123 -10.17 3.02 16.24
CA GLN A 123 -10.34 4.45 16.48
C GLN A 123 -11.09 5.15 15.33
N MET A 124 -10.82 4.75 14.09
CA MET A 124 -11.47 5.32 12.92
C MET A 124 -12.92 4.88 12.82
N ILE A 125 -13.24 3.62 13.08
CA ILE A 125 -14.62 3.10 13.12
C ILE A 125 -15.42 3.84 14.21
N HIS A 126 -14.86 3.99 15.40
CA HIS A 126 -15.54 4.72 16.50
C HIS A 126 -15.82 6.19 16.17
N ARG A 127 -14.89 6.88 15.46
CA ARG A 127 -15.12 8.26 15.03
C ARG A 127 -16.21 8.38 13.95
N ASN A 128 -16.45 7.32 13.20
CA ASN A 128 -17.46 7.24 12.16
C ASN A 128 -18.69 6.42 12.60
N SER A 129 -19.02 6.43 13.89
CA SER A 129 -20.09 5.61 14.47
C SER A 129 -21.51 5.90 13.92
N ASN A 130 -21.69 7.00 13.21
CA ASN A 130 -22.91 7.36 12.47
C ASN A 130 -22.99 6.72 11.07
N GLN A 131 -21.95 6.02 10.63
CA GLN A 131 -21.87 5.32 9.37
C GLN A 131 -21.67 3.81 9.59
N VAL A 132 -21.96 3.01 8.56
CA VAL A 132 -21.68 1.57 8.57
C VAL A 132 -20.37 1.35 7.84
N SER A 133 -19.31 1.04 8.59
CA SER A 133 -18.00 0.72 8.01
C SER A 133 -18.06 -0.56 7.18
N PHE A 134 -17.15 -0.72 6.22
CA PHE A 134 -17.01 -1.96 5.45
C PHE A 134 -16.78 -3.19 6.37
N VAL A 135 -16.09 -3.00 7.50
CA VAL A 135 -15.89 -4.04 8.51
C VAL A 135 -17.20 -4.41 9.19
N ASP A 136 -17.97 -3.40 9.63
CA ASP A 136 -19.28 -3.65 10.29
C ASP A 136 -20.29 -4.27 9.33
N LYS A 137 -20.24 -3.88 8.05
CA LYS A 137 -21.08 -4.50 7.02
C LYS A 137 -20.74 -5.99 6.88
N ALA A 138 -19.48 -6.34 6.74
CA ALA A 138 -19.03 -7.72 6.59
C ALA A 138 -19.41 -8.58 7.81
N LEU A 139 -19.22 -8.05 9.03
CA LEU A 139 -19.62 -8.74 10.26
C LEU A 139 -21.13 -8.98 10.34
N ARG A 140 -21.96 -7.97 9.97
CA ARG A 140 -23.42 -8.13 9.91
C ARG A 140 -23.85 -9.18 8.91
N ASP A 141 -23.26 -9.14 7.69
CA ASP A 141 -23.59 -10.07 6.63
C ASP A 141 -23.22 -11.52 7.01
N ALA A 142 -22.19 -11.68 7.84
CA ALA A 142 -21.76 -12.97 8.40
C ALA A 142 -22.45 -13.35 9.73
N GLY A 143 -23.32 -12.49 10.28
CA GLY A 143 -24.05 -12.77 11.53
C GLY A 143 -23.24 -12.60 12.82
N TYR A 144 -22.11 -11.89 12.76
CA TYR A 144 -21.28 -11.63 13.93
C TYR A 144 -21.70 -10.35 14.68
N ALA A 145 -21.45 -10.33 15.99
CA ALA A 145 -21.63 -9.13 16.81
C ALA A 145 -20.58 -8.06 16.48
N LEU A 146 -20.98 -6.78 16.54
CA LEU A 146 -20.11 -5.63 16.23
C LEU A 146 -19.24 -5.24 17.41
N THR A 147 -18.44 -6.16 17.93
CA THR A 147 -17.44 -5.91 18.96
C THR A 147 -16.11 -5.51 18.33
N ASP A 148 -15.24 -4.82 19.06
CA ASP A 148 -13.92 -4.45 18.56
C ASP A 148 -13.04 -5.68 18.34
N ASP A 149 -13.19 -6.71 19.15
CA ASP A 149 -12.50 -7.99 18.97
C ASP A 149 -12.88 -8.64 17.62
N ASN A 150 -14.19 -8.74 17.32
CA ASN A 150 -14.66 -9.28 16.04
C ASN A 150 -14.23 -8.41 14.85
N ARG A 151 -14.17 -7.08 15.02
CA ARG A 151 -13.63 -6.18 13.98
C ARG A 151 -12.15 -6.46 13.71
N CYS A 152 -11.36 -6.63 14.76
CA CYS A 152 -9.95 -6.99 14.62
C CYS A 152 -9.76 -8.36 13.99
N ASP A 153 -10.55 -9.36 14.42
CA ASP A 153 -10.52 -10.71 13.87
C ASP A 153 -10.89 -10.72 12.39
N TYR A 154 -11.90 -9.95 11.98
CA TYR A 154 -12.24 -9.79 10.57
C TYR A 154 -11.12 -9.13 9.77
N LEU A 155 -10.53 -8.03 10.27
CA LEU A 155 -9.42 -7.36 9.61
C LEU A 155 -8.20 -8.28 9.39
N MET A 156 -8.03 -9.26 10.28
CA MET A 156 -6.96 -10.26 10.27
C MET A 156 -7.39 -11.62 9.69
N SER A 157 -8.60 -11.74 9.15
CA SER A 157 -9.05 -12.93 8.44
C SER A 157 -8.56 -12.92 6.98
N PRO A 158 -8.63 -14.04 6.23
CA PRO A 158 -8.26 -14.10 4.81
C PRO A 158 -9.04 -13.11 3.92
N GLU A 159 -10.23 -12.69 4.32
CA GLU A 159 -11.04 -11.68 3.65
C GLU A 159 -10.69 -10.25 4.10
N GLY A 160 -9.93 -10.13 5.20
CA GLY A 160 -9.59 -8.87 5.83
C GLY A 160 -8.43 -8.16 5.15
N ILE A 161 -8.54 -6.84 5.06
CA ILE A 161 -7.57 -5.99 4.37
C ILE A 161 -6.16 -6.01 4.99
N VAL A 162 -6.05 -6.31 6.30
CA VAL A 162 -4.76 -6.38 6.99
C VAL A 162 -4.06 -7.67 6.65
N ASP A 163 -4.74 -8.83 6.79
CA ASP A 163 -4.18 -10.12 6.45
C ASP A 163 -3.81 -10.23 4.97
N GLN A 164 -4.68 -9.81 4.06
CA GLN A 164 -4.38 -9.78 2.64
C GLN A 164 -3.13 -8.95 2.30
N SER A 165 -2.93 -7.84 3.02
CA SER A 165 -1.75 -7.01 2.82
C SER A 165 -0.50 -7.66 3.41
N LEU A 166 -0.60 -8.30 4.57
CA LEU A 166 0.49 -9.08 5.18
C LEU A 166 0.86 -10.27 4.29
N TYR A 167 -0.13 -10.98 3.76
CA TYR A 167 0.09 -12.08 2.83
C TYR A 167 0.86 -11.62 1.57
N ALA A 168 0.36 -10.58 0.89
CA ALA A 168 1.02 -10.06 -0.31
C ALA A 168 2.46 -9.60 -0.03
N PHE A 169 2.69 -9.00 1.14
CA PHE A 169 4.00 -8.56 1.58
C PHE A 169 4.91 -9.76 1.91
N GLY A 170 4.41 -10.76 2.64
CA GLY A 170 5.14 -12.00 2.96
C GLY A 170 5.53 -12.78 1.72
N GLU A 171 4.65 -12.86 0.72
CA GLU A 171 4.96 -13.52 -0.56
C GLU A 171 6.12 -12.85 -1.30
N GLY A 172 6.28 -11.53 -1.19
CA GLY A 172 7.45 -10.85 -1.72
C GLY A 172 8.76 -11.32 -1.09
N PHE A 173 8.76 -11.61 0.20
CA PHE A 173 9.91 -12.21 0.91
C PHE A 173 10.10 -13.68 0.53
N ASN A 174 9.02 -14.47 0.50
CA ASN A 174 9.08 -15.89 0.12
C ASN A 174 9.65 -16.10 -1.29
N LYS A 175 9.41 -15.15 -2.21
CA LYS A 175 9.94 -15.16 -3.57
C LYS A 175 11.35 -14.56 -3.71
N ASN A 176 12.00 -14.21 -2.61
CA ASN A 176 13.29 -13.51 -2.57
C ASN A 176 13.29 -12.21 -3.37
N CYS A 177 12.18 -11.46 -3.28
CA CYS A 177 12.01 -10.18 -3.97
C CYS A 177 12.33 -8.98 -3.07
N GLU A 178 12.82 -9.19 -1.84
CA GLU A 178 13.15 -8.15 -0.87
C GLU A 178 14.14 -7.13 -1.39
N LYS A 179 15.06 -7.51 -2.28
CA LYS A 179 16.02 -6.60 -2.93
C LYS A 179 15.35 -5.49 -3.76
N TYR A 180 14.10 -5.67 -4.14
CA TYR A 180 13.29 -4.70 -4.89
C TYR A 180 12.39 -3.86 -3.98
N MET A 181 12.42 -4.11 -2.66
CA MET A 181 11.56 -3.46 -1.68
C MET A 181 12.37 -2.60 -0.72
N HIS A 182 11.88 -1.41 -0.40
CA HIS A 182 12.42 -0.56 0.65
C HIS A 182 11.35 -0.36 1.73
N LEU A 183 11.64 -0.81 2.94
CA LEU A 183 10.72 -0.72 4.07
C LEU A 183 10.81 0.65 4.71
N ILE A 184 9.65 1.24 5.00
CA ILE A 184 9.53 2.56 5.59
C ILE A 184 8.70 2.41 6.86
N GLU A 185 9.36 2.34 8.02
CA GLU A 185 8.69 2.28 9.31
C GLU A 185 7.93 3.60 9.56
N TYR A 186 6.65 3.49 9.89
CA TYR A 186 5.79 4.65 10.17
C TYR A 186 6.37 5.55 11.26
N ASN A 187 6.89 4.93 12.34
CA ASN A 187 7.46 5.67 13.46
C ASN A 187 8.72 6.45 13.04
N ASP A 188 9.56 5.89 12.17
CA ASP A 188 10.75 6.58 11.65
C ASP A 188 10.36 7.71 10.69
N LEU A 189 9.36 7.48 9.83
CA LEU A 189 8.86 8.52 8.93
C LEU A 189 8.34 9.75 9.70
N VAL A 190 7.66 9.52 10.83
CA VAL A 190 7.09 10.61 11.64
C VAL A 190 8.13 11.27 12.54
N SER A 191 9.06 10.49 13.13
CA SER A 191 10.04 11.01 14.11
C SER A 191 11.30 11.57 13.45
N HIS A 192 11.69 11.02 12.30
CA HIS A 192 12.94 11.36 11.59
C HIS A 192 12.67 11.50 10.07
N PRO A 193 11.73 12.37 9.65
CA PRO A 193 11.23 12.38 8.27
C PRO A 193 12.33 12.65 7.24
N GLU A 194 13.21 13.62 7.48
CA GLU A 194 14.29 13.94 6.54
C GLU A 194 15.25 12.75 6.36
N LYS A 195 15.67 12.12 7.47
CA LYS A 195 16.55 10.94 7.43
C LYS A 195 15.89 9.80 6.66
N THR A 196 14.61 9.57 6.90
CA THR A 196 13.82 8.51 6.23
C THR A 196 13.71 8.80 4.74
N MET A 197 13.38 10.03 4.34
CA MET A 197 13.27 10.40 2.95
C MET A 197 14.60 10.34 2.21
N ARG A 198 15.73 10.71 2.83
CA ARG A 198 17.06 10.54 2.22
C ARG A 198 17.34 9.08 1.83
N LYS A 199 16.97 8.11 2.69
CA LYS A 199 17.11 6.68 2.38
C LYS A 199 16.19 6.24 1.24
N VAL A 200 14.97 6.76 1.20
CA VAL A 200 14.04 6.52 0.08
C VAL A 200 14.66 6.96 -1.24
N TYR A 201 15.19 8.18 -1.31
CA TYR A 201 15.84 8.70 -2.52
C TYR A 201 17.11 7.93 -2.88
N GLN A 202 17.88 7.48 -1.88
CA GLN A 202 19.04 6.61 -2.12
C GLN A 202 18.62 5.26 -2.72
N PHE A 203 17.56 4.63 -2.22
CA PHE A 203 17.02 3.39 -2.78
C PHE A 203 16.48 3.59 -4.20
N LEU A 204 15.83 4.71 -4.45
CA LEU A 204 15.32 5.07 -5.79
C LEU A 204 16.44 5.41 -6.76
N GLU A 205 17.65 5.72 -6.27
CA GLU A 205 18.78 6.23 -7.05
C GLU A 205 18.46 7.58 -7.73
N PHE A 206 17.65 8.40 -7.05
CA PHE A 206 17.30 9.74 -7.49
C PHE A 206 18.03 10.80 -6.66
N PRO A 207 18.29 11.98 -7.22
CA PRO A 207 18.75 13.13 -6.44
C PRO A 207 17.77 13.47 -5.34
N TYR A 208 18.29 13.74 -4.12
CA TYR A 208 17.42 14.09 -2.99
C TYR A 208 16.71 15.43 -3.24
N TYR A 209 15.40 15.43 -3.06
CA TYR A 209 14.55 16.63 -3.04
C TYR A 209 14.26 17.02 -1.58
N SER A 210 14.44 18.32 -1.25
CA SER A 210 14.17 18.83 0.10
C SER A 210 12.66 19.01 0.29
N HIS A 211 12.09 18.30 1.26
CA HIS A 211 10.67 18.31 1.56
C HIS A 211 10.32 19.29 2.68
N ASP A 212 9.14 19.91 2.61
CA ASP A 212 8.53 20.67 3.70
C ASP A 212 7.60 19.76 4.51
N PHE A 213 8.04 19.40 5.71
CA PHE A 213 7.28 18.51 6.61
C PHE A 213 6.27 19.26 7.49
N GLU A 214 6.26 20.60 7.45
CA GLU A 214 5.33 21.46 8.19
C GLU A 214 4.10 21.84 7.37
N ASN A 215 4.15 21.69 6.03
CA ASN A 215 3.08 22.06 5.12
C ASN A 215 2.74 20.93 4.15
N LEU A 216 2.26 19.81 4.70
CA LEU A 216 1.83 18.69 3.90
C LEU A 216 0.47 18.96 3.25
N ASN A 217 0.34 18.63 1.99
CA ASN A 217 -0.89 18.78 1.24
C ASN A 217 -1.26 17.48 0.52
N HIS A 218 -2.46 16.98 0.76
CA HIS A 218 -2.99 15.83 0.05
C HIS A 218 -3.83 16.30 -1.14
N LYS A 219 -3.33 16.07 -2.35
CA LYS A 219 -3.95 16.56 -3.59
C LYS A 219 -5.13 15.72 -4.09
N TYR A 220 -5.22 14.47 -3.66
CA TYR A 220 -6.19 13.51 -4.20
C TYR A 220 -7.19 13.10 -3.13
N ARG A 221 -8.46 13.39 -3.35
CA ARG A 221 -9.55 12.96 -2.47
C ARG A 221 -10.08 11.61 -2.96
N GLU A 222 -9.92 10.59 -2.14
CA GLU A 222 -10.54 9.29 -2.35
C GLU A 222 -12.02 9.35 -1.86
N ARG A 223 -12.89 8.53 -2.44
CA ARG A 223 -14.32 8.46 -2.06
C ARG A 223 -14.50 7.51 -0.87
N ASP A 224 -13.86 7.83 0.24
CA ASP A 224 -13.80 6.99 1.43
C ASP A 224 -15.16 6.68 2.02
N ASP A 225 -16.03 7.68 2.09
CA ASP A 225 -17.40 7.54 2.61
C ASP A 225 -18.22 6.54 1.79
N ASP A 226 -18.16 6.68 0.46
CA ASP A 226 -18.96 5.87 -0.45
C ASP A 226 -18.47 4.41 -0.54
N VAL A 227 -17.15 4.22 -0.48
CA VAL A 227 -16.54 2.91 -0.72
C VAL A 227 -16.33 2.13 0.58
N TYR A 228 -15.91 2.83 1.66
CA TYR A 228 -15.53 2.18 2.91
C TYR A 228 -16.47 2.47 4.08
N GLY A 229 -17.38 3.44 3.94
CA GLY A 229 -18.21 3.91 5.05
C GLY A 229 -17.37 4.50 6.19
N LEU A 230 -16.24 5.10 5.86
CA LEU A 230 -15.27 5.67 6.80
C LEU A 230 -14.76 7.00 6.25
N SER A 231 -15.27 8.10 6.80
CA SER A 231 -14.78 9.44 6.45
C SER A 231 -13.32 9.59 6.82
N ASP A 232 -12.60 10.37 6.00
CA ASP A 232 -11.20 10.78 6.25
C ASP A 232 -10.20 9.61 6.39
N MET A 233 -10.49 8.45 5.79
CA MET A 233 -9.59 7.30 5.83
C MET A 233 -8.23 7.62 5.22
N HIS A 234 -8.20 8.47 4.21
CA HIS A 234 -6.99 8.91 3.49
C HIS A 234 -6.66 10.38 3.73
N GLU A 235 -7.17 11.00 4.78
CA GLU A 235 -6.81 12.38 5.11
C GLU A 235 -5.36 12.49 5.61
N VAL A 236 -4.69 13.56 5.20
CA VAL A 236 -3.35 13.93 5.65
C VAL A 236 -3.41 15.27 6.39
N ARG A 237 -2.86 15.31 7.59
CA ARG A 237 -2.74 16.53 8.38
C ARG A 237 -1.63 17.42 7.81
N LYS A 238 -1.77 18.73 7.98
CA LYS A 238 -0.78 19.70 7.49
C LYS A 238 0.62 19.47 8.06
N LYS A 239 0.70 19.01 9.32
CA LYS A 239 1.97 18.77 10.01
C LYS A 239 2.16 17.30 10.35
N LEU A 240 3.41 16.83 10.29
CA LEU A 240 3.82 15.53 10.79
C LEU A 240 3.70 15.49 12.32
N ASN A 241 2.68 14.79 12.83
CA ASN A 241 2.51 14.54 14.25
C ASN A 241 2.10 13.10 14.49
N LYS A 242 2.70 12.44 15.48
CA LYS A 242 2.23 11.14 15.98
C LYS A 242 0.93 11.37 16.75
N VAL A 243 -0.17 10.83 16.27
CA VAL A 243 -1.52 11.13 16.81
C VAL A 243 -2.24 9.88 17.28
N SER A 244 -1.66 8.71 17.11
CA SER A 244 -2.27 7.45 17.52
C SER A 244 -2.25 7.34 19.03
N LYS A 245 -3.39 6.97 19.64
CA LYS A 245 -3.41 6.45 21.00
C LYS A 245 -2.56 5.18 21.05
N ARG A 246 -2.06 4.83 22.22
CA ARG A 246 -1.35 3.57 22.42
C ARG A 246 -2.32 2.41 22.16
N PRO A 247 -1.89 1.29 21.58
CA PRO A 247 -2.77 0.14 21.34
C PRO A 247 -3.49 -0.34 22.61
N GLU A 248 -2.82 -0.31 23.75
CA GLU A 248 -3.35 -0.75 25.07
C GLU A 248 -4.52 0.14 25.58
N GLU A 249 -4.66 1.35 25.04
CA GLU A 249 -5.79 2.25 25.36
C GLU A 249 -7.02 1.99 24.49
N VAL A 250 -6.89 1.15 23.44
CA VAL A 250 -7.91 0.96 22.41
C VAL A 250 -8.32 -0.50 22.27
N LEU A 251 -7.37 -1.42 22.37
CA LEU A 251 -7.57 -2.84 22.11
C LEU A 251 -7.68 -3.63 23.41
N SER A 252 -8.46 -4.72 23.39
CA SER A 252 -8.54 -5.67 24.49
C SER A 252 -7.25 -6.49 24.64
N ASP A 253 -7.06 -7.08 25.82
CA ASP A 253 -5.96 -8.03 26.06
C ASP A 253 -6.01 -9.22 25.11
N TYR A 254 -7.21 -9.64 24.68
CA TYR A 254 -7.37 -10.70 23.68
C TYR A 254 -6.70 -10.33 22.38
N VAL A 255 -6.99 -9.17 21.82
CA VAL A 255 -6.43 -8.68 20.56
C VAL A 255 -4.93 -8.45 20.68
N LEU A 256 -4.48 -7.82 21.78
CA LEU A 256 -3.06 -7.57 22.04
C LEU A 256 -2.27 -8.87 22.09
N ASN A 257 -2.74 -9.89 22.83
CA ASN A 257 -2.06 -11.17 22.94
C ASN A 257 -2.05 -11.96 21.62
N LYS A 258 -3.16 -11.90 20.85
CA LYS A 258 -3.34 -12.67 19.61
C LYS A 258 -2.49 -12.12 18.46
N TYR A 259 -2.38 -10.80 18.32
CA TYR A 259 -1.83 -10.15 17.13
C TYR A 259 -0.53 -9.38 17.36
N SER A 260 0.08 -9.45 18.55
CA SER A 260 1.42 -8.90 18.78
C SER A 260 2.51 -9.74 18.12
N ASN A 261 3.64 -9.09 17.81
CA ASN A 261 4.85 -9.72 17.26
C ASN A 261 4.68 -10.40 15.87
N MET A 262 3.74 -9.90 15.06
CA MET A 262 3.50 -10.39 13.70
C MET A 262 4.42 -9.74 12.65
N GLU A 263 5.35 -8.87 13.06
CA GLU A 263 6.25 -8.09 12.22
C GLU A 263 7.42 -8.97 11.70
N PHE A 264 7.08 -9.96 10.83
CA PHE A 264 8.05 -10.91 10.28
C PHE A 264 9.19 -10.23 9.51
N TRP A 265 8.93 -9.08 8.89
CA TRP A 265 9.92 -8.31 8.14
C TRP A 265 11.07 -7.76 8.99
N ARG A 266 10.88 -7.60 10.30
CA ARG A 266 11.95 -7.21 11.23
C ARG A 266 12.86 -8.37 11.62
N LYS A 267 12.39 -9.61 11.43
CA LYS A 267 13.13 -10.86 11.75
C LYS A 267 13.77 -11.47 10.51
N ALA A 268 13.29 -11.10 9.33
CA ALA A 268 13.88 -11.54 8.07
C ALA A 268 15.34 -11.05 8.06
N LYS A 269 16.27 -11.92 7.71
CA LYS A 269 17.66 -11.53 7.40
C LYS A 269 17.63 -10.75 6.09
N ALA A 270 17.16 -9.52 6.16
CA ALA A 270 17.24 -8.61 5.05
C ALA A 270 18.72 -8.34 4.73
N PRO A 271 19.12 -8.24 3.47
CA PRO A 271 20.40 -7.64 3.14
C PRO A 271 20.47 -6.29 3.87
N ILE A 272 21.64 -5.99 4.44
CA ILE A 272 21.93 -4.86 5.35
C ILE A 272 21.37 -3.50 4.89
N ASN A 273 20.92 -3.40 3.64
CA ASN A 273 20.39 -2.19 3.01
C ASN A 273 18.87 -1.95 3.16
N LEU A 274 18.10 -2.88 3.77
CA LEU A 274 16.63 -2.74 3.90
C LEU A 274 16.20 -1.93 5.13
N PHE A 275 17.06 -1.81 6.14
CA PHE A 275 16.76 -1.16 7.43
C PHE A 275 17.77 -0.08 7.83
N ILE A 276 18.70 0.30 6.96
CA ILE A 276 19.73 1.30 7.32
C ILE A 276 19.32 2.67 6.81
#